data_7545d7c464012324f7015409b461da9b
#
_entry.id   7545d7c464012324f7015409b461da9b
#
_cell.length_a   1.000
_cell.length_b   1.000
_cell.length_c   1.000
_cell.angle_alpha   90.00
_cell.angle_beta   90.00
_cell.angle_gamma   90.00
#
_symmetry.space_group_name_H-M   'P 1'
#
loop_
_entity.id
_entity.type
_entity.pdbx_description
1 polymer ?
#
loop_
_entity_poly.entity_id
_entity_poly.type
_entity_poly.pdbx_seq_one_letter_code
_entity_poly.pdbx_strand_id
1 'polypeptide(L)'
;MRGHGEVARVRGSGREGPRASRPVSGPPQRNAHLVSGSPGDVMASEKTTRVWEAAYRQYGRAWETTARSGKSDPAAAREMAAASWAVAAAWRQIASGMTLPWWALAAIESAAGAFESQARDYEAGDTSEEP
;
A
#
# COMPACT_ATOMS: atom_id res chain seq x y z
N MET A 1 -8.57 -40.23 23.59
CA MET A 1 -8.24 -40.09 23.26
C MET A 1 -7.82 -40.26 22.26
N ARG A 2 -7.70 -40.39 22.07
CA ARG A 2 -7.33 -40.55 21.34
C ARG A 2 -7.54 -40.34 20.16
N GLY A 3 -8.03 -40.21 19.89
CA GLY A 3 -8.39 -40.03 18.73
C GLY A 3 -7.62 -39.26 18.02
N HIS A 4 -6.99 -38.79 18.51
CA HIS A 4 -6.32 -37.98 17.94
C HIS A 4 -5.66 -38.26 16.87
N GLY A 5 -5.25 -39.19 16.85
CA GLY A 5 -4.44 -39.36 15.84
C GLY A 5 -5.11 -39.06 14.63
N GLU A 6 -6.16 -39.32 14.56
CA GLU A 6 -6.76 -39.17 13.41
C GLU A 6 -6.76 -37.96 12.88
N VAL A 7 -6.75 -37.16 13.55
CA VAL A 7 -6.70 -35.93 13.07
C VAL A 7 -5.76 -35.79 12.06
N ALA A 8 -4.77 -36.27 12.26
CA ALA A 8 -3.80 -36.05 11.34
C ALA A 8 -4.23 -36.19 10.00
N ARG A 9 -4.92 -37.02 9.73
CA ARG A 9 -5.23 -37.22 8.46
C ARG A 9 -5.63 -36.16 7.74
N VAL A 10 -6.10 -35.34 8.27
CA VAL A 10 -6.53 -34.29 7.63
C VAL A 10 -5.60 -33.78 6.77
N ARG A 11 -4.57 -33.78 7.17
CA ARG A 11 -3.67 -33.15 6.49
C ARG A 11 -3.52 -33.50 5.17
N GLY A 12 -3.65 -34.51 4.94
CA GLY A 12 -3.31 -34.81 3.69
C GLY A 12 -3.99 -34.00 2.76
N SER A 13 -5.05 -33.68 3.01
CA SER A 13 -5.71 -32.98 2.07
C SER A 13 -5.05 -31.83 1.61
N GLY A 14 -4.50 -31.24 2.37
CA GLY A 14 -3.97 -30.03 1.91
C GLY A 14 -3.32 -30.13 0.69
N ARG A 15 -2.73 -31.07 0.48
CA ARG A 15 -1.95 -31.04 -0.55
C ARG A 15 -2.48 -30.77 -1.80
N GLU A 16 -3.44 -31.03 -2.04
CA GLU A 16 -3.88 -30.81 -3.26
C GLU A 16 -3.96 -29.51 -3.61
N GLY A 17 -4.20 -28.71 -2.86
CA GLY A 17 -4.35 -27.38 -3.23
C GLY A 17 -3.31 -26.85 -4.03
N PRO A 18 -2.24 -27.13 -3.73
CA PRO A 18 -1.17 -26.54 -4.36
C PRO A 18 -1.22 -26.57 -5.80
N ARG A 19 -1.45 -27.55 -6.30
CA ARG A 19 -1.36 -27.62 -7.59
C ARG A 19 -2.06 -26.70 -8.29
N ALA A 20 -2.98 -26.24 -7.83
CA ALA A 20 -3.72 -25.37 -8.56
C ALA A 20 -2.97 -24.24 -8.98
N SER A 21 -2.09 -23.91 -8.30
CA SER A 21 -1.43 -22.75 -8.67
C SER A 21 -0.85 -22.70 -9.94
N ARG A 22 -0.43 -23.67 -10.41
CA ARG A 22 0.25 -23.54 -11.54
C ARG A 22 -0.33 -22.90 -12.63
N PRO A 23 -1.42 -22.91 -12.82
CA PRO A 23 -1.96 -22.39 -13.97
C PRO A 23 -1.71 -20.99 -14.11
N VAL A 24 -1.61 -20.41 -13.14
CA VAL A 24 -1.35 -19.10 -13.19
C VAL A 24 -0.47 -18.65 -14.10
N SER A 25 0.43 -19.28 -14.27
CA SER A 25 1.35 -18.78 -15.10
C SER A 25 0.95 -18.24 -16.35
N GLY A 26 0.12 -18.73 -16.97
CA GLY A 26 -0.13 -18.24 -18.23
C GLY A 26 -0.34 -16.82 -18.36
N PRO A 27 -1.09 -16.28 -17.65
CA PRO A 27 -1.43 -14.94 -17.79
C PRO A 27 -0.43 -13.95 -18.07
N PRO A 28 0.57 -14.02 -17.53
CA PRO A 28 1.51 -13.02 -17.68
C PRO A 28 1.63 -12.42 -18.98
N GLN A 29 1.76 -13.10 -19.87
CA GLN A 29 2.00 -12.55 -21.04
C GLN A 29 1.09 -11.62 -21.51
N ARG A 30 0.00 -11.73 -21.34
CA ARG A 30 -0.87 -10.91 -21.90
C ARG A 30 -0.66 -9.59 -21.51
N ASN A 31 -0.14 -9.32 -20.53
CA ASN A 31 0.03 -8.04 -20.16
C ASN A 31 0.83 -7.34 -21.06
N ALA A 32 1.69 -7.94 -21.55
CA ALA A 32 2.54 -7.30 -22.41
C ALA A 32 1.86 -6.46 -23.36
N HIS A 33 0.85 -6.87 -23.94
CA HIS A 33 0.35 -6.11 -24.91
C HIS A 33 -0.34 -4.98 -24.44
N LEU A 34 -0.65 -4.91 -23.29
CA LEU A 34 -1.31 -3.83 -22.87
C LEU A 34 -0.43 -2.73 -22.90
N VAL A 35 0.74 -2.95 -22.67
CA VAL A 35 1.67 -1.96 -22.63
C VAL A 35 1.84 -1.26 -23.88
N SER A 36 1.40 -1.70 -24.86
CA SER A 36 1.68 -1.02 -26.03
C SER A 36 1.06 0.32 -26.05
N GLY A 37 0.70 0.87 -24.99
CA GLY A 37 0.16 2.16 -25.01
C GLY A 37 1.12 3.19 -25.52
N SER A 38 0.72 4.40 -25.67
CA SER A 38 1.56 5.40 -26.25
C SER A 38 2.74 5.75 -25.36
N PRO A 39 3.79 6.26 -25.94
CA PRO A 39 4.94 6.66 -25.15
C PRO A 39 4.58 7.69 -24.10
N GLY A 40 3.62 8.53 -24.36
CA GLY A 40 3.22 9.50 -23.39
C GLY A 40 2.62 8.86 -22.18
N ASP A 41 1.87 7.78 -22.36
CA ASP A 41 1.28 7.09 -21.24
C ASP A 41 2.35 6.42 -20.40
N VAL A 42 3.36 5.88 -21.04
CA VAL A 42 4.42 5.22 -20.32
C VAL A 42 5.17 6.24 -19.48
N MET A 43 5.45 7.41 -20.04
CA MET A 43 6.17 8.41 -19.29
C MET A 43 5.37 8.94 -18.13
N ALA A 44 4.06 9.11 -18.32
CA ALA A 44 3.23 9.58 -17.25
C ALA A 44 3.18 8.56 -16.13
N SER A 45 3.15 7.29 -16.49
CA SER A 45 3.12 6.24 -15.51
C SER A 45 4.42 6.17 -14.73
N GLU A 46 5.55 6.36 -15.41
CA GLU A 46 6.82 6.35 -14.73
C GLU A 46 6.95 7.52 -13.78
N LYS A 47 6.45 8.68 -14.19
CA LYS A 47 6.51 9.83 -13.34
C LYS A 47 5.66 9.61 -12.11
N THR A 48 4.48 9.05 -12.28
CA THR A 48 3.60 8.78 -11.16
C THR A 48 4.25 7.80 -10.20
N THR A 49 4.93 6.79 -10.71
CA THR A 49 5.61 5.83 -9.88
C THR A 49 6.73 6.48 -9.08
N ARG A 50 7.48 7.38 -9.71
CA ARG A 50 8.55 8.06 -9.01
C ARG A 50 8.01 8.95 -7.89
N VAL A 51 6.88 9.60 -8.12
CA VAL A 51 6.27 10.42 -7.10
C VAL A 51 5.85 9.55 -5.93
N TRP A 52 5.27 8.39 -6.22
CA TRP A 52 4.84 7.46 -5.21
C TRP A 52 6.04 6.95 -4.38
N GLU A 53 7.13 6.60 -5.06
CA GLU A 53 8.32 6.14 -4.38
C GLU A 53 8.91 7.22 -3.49
N ALA A 54 8.94 8.45 -3.98
CA ALA A 54 9.47 9.55 -3.20
C ALA A 54 8.61 9.81 -1.98
N ALA A 55 7.30 9.66 -2.12
CA ALA A 55 6.41 9.85 -0.98
C ALA A 55 6.65 8.80 0.10
N TYR A 56 6.88 7.55 -0.32
CA TYR A 56 7.16 6.51 0.66
C TYR A 56 8.53 6.69 1.32
N ARG A 57 9.51 7.21 0.59
CA ARG A 57 10.80 7.48 1.21
C ARG A 57 10.67 8.61 2.24
N GLN A 58 9.86 9.62 1.93
CA GLN A 58 9.63 10.70 2.87
C GLN A 58 8.91 10.14 4.10
N TYR A 59 7.95 9.26 3.90
CA TYR A 59 7.22 8.67 4.99
C TYR A 59 8.17 7.86 5.89
N GLY A 60 9.10 7.12 5.30
CA GLY A 60 10.07 6.37 6.08
C GLY A 60 10.95 7.27 6.92
N ARG A 61 11.38 8.40 6.35
CA ARG A 61 12.19 9.33 7.11
C ARG A 61 11.40 9.96 8.25
N ALA A 62 10.14 10.29 8.00
CA ALA A 62 9.30 10.85 9.05
C ALA A 62 9.10 9.85 10.17
N TRP A 63 8.93 8.58 9.80
CA TRP A 63 8.75 7.53 10.76
C TRP A 63 10.00 7.41 11.65
N GLU A 64 11.17 7.47 11.04
CA GLU A 64 12.41 7.41 11.80
C GLU A 64 12.56 8.60 12.73
N THR A 65 12.18 9.78 12.27
CA THR A 65 12.23 10.96 13.09
C THR A 65 11.32 10.80 14.30
N THR A 66 10.13 10.28 14.09
CA THR A 66 9.20 10.09 15.17
C THR A 66 9.75 9.07 16.17
N ALA A 67 10.36 8.00 15.67
CA ALA A 67 10.92 7.00 16.54
C ALA A 67 12.02 7.57 17.42
N ARG A 68 12.80 8.49 16.90
CA ARG A 68 13.85 9.07 17.68
C ARG A 68 13.36 10.16 18.62
N SER A 69 12.37 10.94 18.20
CA SER A 69 11.94 12.08 18.99
C SER A 69 10.81 11.79 19.94
N GLY A 70 10.10 10.73 19.75
CA GLY A 70 8.99 10.42 20.59
C GLY A 70 7.69 10.93 20.01
N LYS A 71 6.61 10.32 20.41
CA LYS A 71 5.35 10.64 19.84
C LYS A 71 4.81 11.96 20.19
N SER A 72 5.24 12.51 21.27
CA SER A 72 4.73 13.79 21.69
C SER A 72 5.42 14.98 21.11
N ASP A 73 6.41 14.77 20.27
CA ASP A 73 7.12 15.88 19.66
C ASP A 73 6.23 16.50 18.57
N PRO A 74 5.79 17.74 18.72
CA PRO A 74 4.90 18.32 17.73
C PRO A 74 5.51 18.44 16.35
N ALA A 75 6.81 18.70 16.28
CA ALA A 75 7.45 18.82 14.98
C ALA A 75 7.44 17.47 14.27
N ALA A 76 7.70 16.39 15.01
CA ALA A 76 7.67 15.07 14.42
C ALA A 76 6.26 14.71 13.98
N ALA A 77 5.25 15.10 14.75
CA ALA A 77 3.88 14.83 14.38
C ALA A 77 3.50 15.56 13.11
N ARG A 78 3.95 16.80 12.96
CA ARG A 78 3.65 17.54 11.74
C ARG A 78 4.33 16.90 10.55
N GLU A 79 5.55 16.41 10.75
CA GLU A 79 6.26 15.76 9.66
C GLU A 79 5.54 14.48 9.25
N MET A 80 5.06 13.71 10.22
CA MET A 80 4.31 12.50 9.91
C MET A 80 3.00 12.80 9.21
N ALA A 81 2.33 13.87 9.62
CA ALA A 81 1.09 14.25 8.96
C ALA A 81 1.36 14.63 7.51
N ALA A 82 2.38 15.42 7.28
CA ALA A 82 2.70 15.83 5.92
C ALA A 82 3.08 14.63 5.06
N ALA A 83 3.87 13.73 5.62
CA ALA A 83 4.28 12.56 4.87
C ALA A 83 3.10 11.63 4.59
N SER A 84 2.18 11.52 5.52
CA SER A 84 1.00 10.68 5.33
C SER A 84 0.10 11.27 4.24
N TRP A 85 -0.08 12.60 4.24
CA TRP A 85 -0.86 13.23 3.18
C TRP A 85 -0.19 13.02 1.82
N ALA A 86 1.13 13.07 1.78
CA ALA A 86 1.86 12.90 0.52
C ALA A 86 1.66 11.48 -0.02
N VAL A 87 1.68 10.48 0.85
CA VAL A 87 1.46 9.11 0.40
C VAL A 87 0.03 8.94 -0.10
N ALA A 88 -0.94 9.51 0.61
CA ALA A 88 -2.32 9.40 0.19
C ALA A 88 -2.51 10.04 -1.19
N ALA A 89 -1.91 11.21 -1.39
CA ALA A 89 -2.03 11.89 -2.67
C ALA A 89 -1.39 11.07 -3.78
N ALA A 90 -0.25 10.43 -3.49
CA ALA A 90 0.42 9.62 -4.49
C ALA A 90 -0.45 8.43 -4.89
N TRP A 91 -1.14 7.81 -3.93
CA TRP A 91 -2.03 6.73 -4.26
C TRP A 91 -3.17 7.21 -5.15
N ARG A 92 -3.71 8.38 -4.86
CA ARG A 92 -4.81 8.88 -5.67
C ARG A 92 -4.35 9.26 -7.08
N GLN A 93 -3.10 9.66 -7.22
CA GLN A 93 -2.58 9.92 -8.55
C GLN A 93 -2.49 8.64 -9.35
N ILE A 94 -2.12 7.55 -8.71
CA ILE A 94 -2.08 6.27 -9.40
C ILE A 94 -3.48 5.90 -9.85
N ALA A 95 -4.46 6.08 -8.98
CA ALA A 95 -5.82 5.70 -9.33
C ALA A 95 -6.35 6.51 -10.50
N SER A 96 -6.00 7.79 -10.55
CA SER A 96 -6.55 8.62 -11.61
C SER A 96 -5.77 8.54 -12.91
N GLY A 97 -4.56 8.09 -12.85
CA GLY A 97 -3.73 8.05 -14.05
C GLY A 97 -3.66 6.72 -14.75
N MET A 98 -4.29 5.70 -14.23
CA MET A 98 -4.21 4.38 -14.82
C MET A 98 -5.58 3.77 -14.93
N THR A 99 -5.75 2.92 -15.91
CA THR A 99 -6.98 2.18 -16.03
C THR A 99 -6.83 0.91 -15.21
N LEU A 100 -7.62 0.78 -14.18
CA LEU A 100 -7.47 -0.33 -13.26
C LEU A 100 -8.79 -1.04 -13.05
N PRO A 101 -8.75 -2.31 -12.73
CA PRO A 101 -9.97 -3.02 -12.41
C PRO A 101 -10.56 -2.50 -11.10
N TRP A 102 -11.84 -2.72 -10.92
CA TRP A 102 -12.53 -2.13 -9.76
C TRP A 102 -11.91 -2.55 -8.43
N TRP A 103 -11.45 -3.78 -8.32
CA TRP A 103 -10.89 -4.23 -7.05
C TRP A 103 -9.57 -3.52 -6.74
N ALA A 104 -8.81 -3.19 -7.78
CA ALA A 104 -7.57 -2.46 -7.57
C ALA A 104 -7.88 -1.02 -7.16
N LEU A 105 -8.89 -0.43 -7.78
CA LEU A 105 -9.29 0.91 -7.37
C LEU A 105 -9.78 0.90 -5.94
N ALA A 106 -10.53 -0.12 -5.53
CA ALA A 106 -11.00 -0.19 -4.17
C ALA A 106 -9.84 -0.31 -3.19
N ALA A 107 -8.82 -1.08 -3.54
CA ALA A 107 -7.66 -1.23 -2.68
C ALA A 107 -6.90 0.09 -2.55
N ILE A 108 -6.76 0.80 -3.64
CA ILE A 108 -6.05 2.07 -3.63
C ILE A 108 -6.83 3.09 -2.81
N GLU A 109 -8.15 3.11 -2.95
CA GLU A 109 -8.96 4.03 -2.18
C GLU A 109 -8.84 3.72 -0.70
N SER A 110 -8.80 2.46 -0.34
CA SER A 110 -8.61 2.10 1.04
C SER A 110 -7.25 2.56 1.56
N ALA A 111 -6.22 2.37 0.77
CA ALA A 111 -4.88 2.78 1.19
C ALA A 111 -4.82 4.30 1.35
N ALA A 112 -5.35 5.03 0.38
CA ALA A 112 -5.32 6.48 0.46
C ALA A 112 -6.11 6.95 1.67
N GLY A 113 -7.27 6.37 1.91
CA GLY A 113 -8.08 6.76 3.05
C GLY A 113 -7.40 6.49 4.37
N ALA A 114 -6.66 5.38 4.47
CA ALA A 114 -5.96 5.05 5.69
C ALA A 114 -4.87 6.08 5.98
N PHE A 115 -4.12 6.49 4.95
CA PHE A 115 -3.08 7.49 5.17
C PHE A 115 -3.67 8.85 5.48
N GLU A 116 -4.80 9.19 4.88
CA GLU A 116 -5.46 10.45 5.20
C GLU A 116 -5.95 10.46 6.63
N SER A 117 -6.49 9.34 7.09
CA SER A 117 -6.95 9.24 8.45
C SER A 117 -5.77 9.37 9.41
N GLN A 118 -4.67 8.71 9.08
CA GLN A 118 -3.48 8.80 9.90
C GLN A 118 -2.95 10.24 9.95
N ALA A 119 -2.98 10.93 8.82
CA ALA A 119 -2.53 12.31 8.79
C ALA A 119 -3.39 13.17 9.72
N ARG A 120 -4.68 12.98 9.68
CA ARG A 120 -5.55 13.75 10.55
C ARG A 120 -5.32 13.44 12.02
N ASP A 121 -5.00 12.18 12.33
CA ASP A 121 -4.72 11.81 13.70
C ASP A 121 -3.45 12.49 14.20
N TYR A 122 -2.43 12.58 13.35
CA TYR A 122 -1.21 13.26 13.76
C TYR A 122 -1.46 14.76 13.90
N GLU A 123 -2.30 15.33 13.05
CA GLU A 123 -2.60 16.73 13.16
C GLU A 123 -3.43 17.02 14.42
N ALA A 124 -4.34 16.15 14.77
CA ALA A 124 -5.12 16.34 15.94
C ALA A 124 -4.27 16.17 17.19
N GLY A 125 -3.33 15.23 17.15
CA GLY A 125 -2.44 15.07 18.28
C GLY A 125 -1.57 16.28 18.50
N ASP A 126 -1.09 16.85 17.41
CA ASP A 126 -0.27 18.04 17.50
C ASP A 126 -1.09 19.17 18.14
N THR A 127 -2.33 19.31 17.71
CA THR A 127 -3.16 20.36 18.25
C THR A 127 -3.50 20.11 19.70
N SER A 128 -3.76 18.90 20.06
CA SER A 128 -4.17 18.65 21.42
C SER A 128 -3.05 18.79 22.40
N GLU A 129 -1.82 18.85 21.94
CA GLU A 129 -0.76 19.03 22.84
C GLU A 129 -0.69 20.46 23.27
N GLU A 130 -1.35 21.36 22.64
CA GLU A 130 -1.31 22.72 23.02
C GLU A 130 -2.08 22.93 24.25
N PRO A 131 -1.60 23.62 25.22
CA PRO A 131 -2.28 23.83 26.48
C PRO A 131 -3.47 24.73 26.35
#